data_6faad809b67ea66c35ee09497da02c3a
#
_entry.id   6faad809b67ea66c35ee09497da02c3a
#
_cell.length_a   1.000
_cell.length_b   1.000
_cell.length_c   1.000
_cell.angle_alpha   90.00
_cell.angle_beta   90.00
_cell.angle_gamma   90.00
#
_symmetry.space_group_name_H-M   'P 1'
#
loop_
_entity.id
_entity.type
_entity.pdbx_description
1 polymer ?
#
loop_
_entity_poly.entity_id
_entity_poly.type
_entity_poly.pdbx_seq_one_letter_code
_entity_poly.pdbx_strand_id
1 'polypeptide(L)'
;MKLTVFSRILIVLVVAVGAFFLVRQFLPKETSGPSTSTEESTRPEEPAKEESAKVTPSKGFAFTPPAPVNGTLKGIVELGASGFNSFIVRVDAEKNWKLEKAEFGASLVYENMATEGDIRAGLKEYIRGMLDFGVSPKQIHFMVSSSAIESPAVPKIRAGLKSLGYVVNVVNAEQEGIYALKATLPKAYEGNAFIVDIGSGNTKVAWLAGGTPKSVETFGSKYFQKGASDEDVYREVSSVAAQVPPAQRTVCFMIGGAPFDMAKTHRNGKERYTALKAPGDYDQTAQKAKAGATIYQALKDKTGCDTFVFDWDANFTIGFLLSI
;
A
#
# COMPACT_ATOMS: atom_id res chain seq x y z
N MET A 1 -29.38 24.12 -31.62
CA MET A 1 -28.75 23.98 -30.28
C MET A 1 -27.62 22.97 -30.39
N LYS A 2 -26.36 23.36 -30.10
CA LYS A 2 -25.24 22.42 -30.09
C LYS A 2 -25.19 21.78 -28.69
N LEU A 3 -25.36 20.46 -28.63
CA LEU A 3 -25.24 19.68 -27.40
C LEU A 3 -23.82 19.82 -26.84
N THR A 4 -23.72 20.10 -25.54
CA THR A 4 -22.42 20.15 -24.82
C THR A 4 -21.78 18.78 -24.78
N VAL A 5 -20.47 18.71 -24.59
CA VAL A 5 -19.72 17.44 -24.49
C VAL A 5 -20.28 16.57 -23.34
N PHE A 6 -20.68 17.20 -22.23
CA PHE A 6 -21.31 16.53 -21.10
C PHE A 6 -22.65 15.86 -21.47
N SER A 7 -23.51 16.57 -22.25
CA SER A 7 -24.78 15.98 -22.71
C SER A 7 -24.57 14.80 -23.66
N ARG A 8 -23.52 14.78 -24.46
CA ARG A 8 -23.17 13.65 -25.33
C ARG A 8 -22.71 12.44 -24.54
N ILE A 9 -21.88 12.64 -23.53
CA ILE A 9 -21.41 11.56 -22.64
C ILE A 9 -22.57 10.96 -21.85
N LEU A 10 -23.48 11.79 -21.35
CA LEU A 10 -24.65 11.32 -20.61
C LEU A 10 -25.57 10.46 -21.49
N ILE A 11 -25.79 10.88 -22.75
CA ILE A 11 -26.61 10.12 -23.71
C ILE A 11 -25.97 8.75 -24.02
N VAL A 12 -24.65 8.69 -24.22
CA VAL A 12 -23.92 7.43 -24.47
C VAL A 12 -24.02 6.50 -23.26
N LEU A 13 -23.93 7.03 -22.04
CA LEU A 13 -24.06 6.24 -20.80
C LEU A 13 -25.46 5.66 -20.63
N VAL A 14 -26.51 6.45 -20.89
CA VAL A 14 -27.91 6.01 -20.81
C VAL A 14 -28.20 4.94 -21.86
N VAL A 15 -27.68 5.07 -23.09
CA VAL A 15 -27.83 4.07 -24.15
C VAL A 15 -27.09 2.77 -23.80
N ALA A 16 -25.88 2.86 -23.24
CA ALA A 16 -25.10 1.69 -22.83
C ALA A 16 -25.77 0.90 -21.68
N VAL A 17 -26.33 1.61 -20.70
CA VAL A 17 -27.08 0.98 -19.58
C VAL A 17 -28.37 0.36 -20.10
N GLY A 18 -29.10 1.02 -21.00
CA GLY A 18 -30.30 0.47 -21.63
C GLY A 18 -30.01 -0.81 -22.45
N ALA A 19 -28.92 -0.82 -23.23
CA ALA A 19 -28.49 -1.99 -23.99
C ALA A 19 -28.09 -3.16 -23.07
N PHE A 20 -27.43 -2.89 -21.95
CA PHE A 20 -27.06 -3.91 -20.95
C PHE A 20 -28.28 -4.60 -20.35
N PHE A 21 -29.33 -3.83 -20.01
CA PHE A 21 -30.58 -4.42 -19.47
C PHE A 21 -31.35 -5.21 -20.53
N LEU A 22 -31.36 -4.78 -21.80
CA LEU A 22 -32.00 -5.51 -22.89
C LEU A 22 -31.29 -6.84 -23.17
N VAL A 23 -29.96 -6.88 -23.21
CA VAL A 23 -29.20 -8.14 -23.40
C VAL A 23 -29.47 -9.12 -22.26
N ARG A 24 -29.63 -8.63 -21.04
CA ARG A 24 -29.89 -9.50 -19.86
C ARG A 24 -31.28 -10.14 -19.87
N GLN A 25 -32.25 -9.57 -20.60
CA GLN A 25 -33.61 -10.14 -20.79
C GLN A 25 -33.63 -11.30 -21.78
N PHE A 26 -32.65 -11.42 -22.67
CA PHE A 26 -32.60 -12.46 -23.70
C PHE A 26 -31.62 -13.60 -23.40
N LEU A 27 -30.95 -13.62 -22.25
CA LEU A 27 -30.15 -14.76 -21.80
C LEU A 27 -31.04 -15.81 -21.16
N PRO A 28 -30.97 -17.10 -21.57
CA PRO A 28 -31.79 -18.19 -20.99
C PRO A 28 -31.45 -18.36 -19.50
N LYS A 29 -32.46 -18.42 -18.64
CA LYS A 29 -32.31 -18.83 -17.24
C LYS A 29 -32.02 -20.33 -17.23
N GLU A 30 -30.86 -20.71 -16.72
CA GLU A 30 -30.58 -22.10 -16.35
C GLU A 30 -31.50 -22.50 -15.21
N THR A 31 -32.41 -23.42 -15.51
CA THR A 31 -33.27 -24.08 -14.53
C THR A 31 -32.54 -25.30 -13.96
N SER A 32 -32.26 -25.26 -12.70
CA SER A 32 -31.86 -26.43 -11.91
C SER A 32 -33.08 -27.29 -11.63
N GLY A 33 -33.02 -28.59 -11.97
CA GLY A 33 -33.97 -29.62 -11.56
C GLY A 33 -33.28 -30.99 -11.51
N PRO A 34 -33.68 -31.93 -10.65
CA PRO A 34 -32.80 -32.88 -9.99
C PRO A 34 -32.75 -34.29 -10.62
N SER A 35 -31.61 -34.90 -10.34
CA SER A 35 -31.21 -36.31 -10.26
C SER A 35 -32.18 -37.43 -10.70
N THR A 36 -31.65 -38.48 -11.34
CA THR A 36 -31.64 -39.85 -10.82
C THR A 36 -30.74 -40.77 -11.66
N SER A 37 -29.83 -41.42 -10.98
CA SER A 37 -29.22 -42.77 -11.08
C SER A 37 -29.35 -43.61 -12.36
N THR A 38 -28.29 -44.28 -12.81
CA THR A 38 -27.96 -45.69 -12.59
C THR A 38 -26.92 -46.22 -13.58
N GLU A 39 -25.84 -46.83 -13.05
CA GLU A 39 -25.06 -47.99 -13.50
C GLU A 39 -24.55 -48.03 -14.97
N GLU A 40 -23.41 -48.54 -15.33
CA GLU A 40 -22.42 -49.51 -14.86
C GLU A 40 -21.36 -49.67 -15.95
N SER A 41 -20.18 -50.08 -15.57
CA SER A 41 -19.25 -50.97 -16.28
C SER A 41 -17.89 -50.45 -16.75
N THR A 42 -16.90 -50.79 -15.93
CA THR A 42 -15.59 -51.43 -16.18
C THR A 42 -14.47 -50.71 -16.93
N ARG A 43 -13.47 -50.31 -16.14
CA ARG A 43 -12.02 -50.70 -16.01
C ARG A 43 -11.09 -50.52 -17.21
N PRO A 44 -9.75 -50.42 -16.92
CA PRO A 44 -8.97 -49.41 -16.16
C PRO A 44 -7.80 -48.87 -17.00
N GLU A 45 -7.36 -47.64 -16.75
CA GLU A 45 -5.99 -47.20 -17.11
C GLU A 45 -5.31 -46.57 -15.88
N GLU A 46 -4.04 -46.92 -15.73
CA GLU A 46 -3.17 -46.63 -14.62
C GLU A 46 -2.95 -45.12 -14.42
N PRO A 47 -2.73 -44.65 -13.19
CA PRO A 47 -2.56 -43.24 -12.90
C PRO A 47 -1.14 -42.78 -13.18
N ALA A 48 -1.01 -41.77 -14.03
CA ALA A 48 0.18 -40.93 -14.06
C ALA A 48 0.34 -40.22 -12.70
N LYS A 49 1.48 -40.41 -12.09
CA LYS A 49 1.87 -39.76 -10.84
C LYS A 49 1.92 -38.24 -11.05
N GLU A 50 0.90 -37.53 -10.65
CA GLU A 50 1.01 -36.12 -10.30
C GLU A 50 1.76 -36.01 -8.97
N GLU A 51 2.98 -35.55 -9.06
CA GLU A 51 3.78 -35.14 -7.92
C GLU A 51 3.18 -33.86 -7.33
N SER A 52 2.22 -34.08 -6.42
CA SER A 52 1.61 -33.01 -5.63
C SER A 52 2.70 -32.33 -4.81
N ALA A 53 3.17 -31.17 -5.28
CA ALA A 53 4.00 -30.27 -4.48
C ALA A 53 3.24 -29.96 -3.18
N LYS A 54 3.71 -30.51 -2.08
CA LYS A 54 3.24 -30.20 -0.73
C LYS A 54 3.48 -28.72 -0.49
N VAL A 55 2.43 -27.91 -0.69
CA VAL A 55 2.39 -26.54 -0.18
C VAL A 55 2.38 -26.65 1.34
N THR A 56 3.54 -26.43 1.94
CA THR A 56 3.67 -26.29 3.39
C THR A 56 2.92 -25.02 3.76
N PRO A 57 1.90 -25.06 4.64
CA PRO A 57 1.26 -23.81 5.10
C PRO A 57 2.34 -22.97 5.79
N SER A 58 2.56 -21.75 5.34
CA SER A 58 3.41 -20.79 6.02
C SER A 58 2.85 -20.66 7.45
N LYS A 59 3.67 -20.93 8.47
CA LYS A 59 3.31 -20.63 9.86
C LYS A 59 2.98 -19.14 9.89
N GLY A 60 1.72 -18.79 10.18
CA GLY A 60 1.27 -17.40 10.25
C GLY A 60 2.17 -16.62 11.20
N PHE A 61 2.52 -15.40 10.81
CA PHE A 61 3.30 -14.50 11.67
C PHE A 61 2.42 -14.09 12.87
N ALA A 62 2.77 -14.56 14.05
CA ALA A 62 1.99 -14.33 15.27
C ALA A 62 2.67 -13.23 16.11
N PHE A 63 2.25 -12.00 15.91
CA PHE A 63 2.64 -10.87 16.74
C PHE A 63 1.46 -9.91 16.92
N THR A 64 1.23 -9.46 18.15
CA THR A 64 0.22 -8.44 18.47
C THR A 64 0.93 -7.26 19.12
N PRO A 65 0.95 -6.08 18.50
CA PRO A 65 1.54 -4.90 19.11
C PRO A 65 0.74 -4.44 20.32
N PRO A 66 1.39 -3.77 21.29
CA PRO A 66 0.70 -3.18 22.44
C PRO A 66 -0.38 -2.20 21.99
N ALA A 67 -1.56 -2.29 22.60
CA ALA A 67 -2.62 -1.32 22.37
C ALA A 67 -2.31 -0.01 23.11
N PRO A 68 -2.62 1.17 22.52
CA PRO A 68 -2.44 2.45 23.18
C PRO A 68 -3.37 2.61 24.38
N VAL A 69 -2.85 3.14 25.48
CA VAL A 69 -3.60 3.41 26.74
C VAL A 69 -3.81 4.92 26.87
N ASN A 70 -5.07 5.36 26.99
CA ASN A 70 -5.42 6.80 27.08
C ASN A 70 -4.84 7.67 25.96
N GLY A 71 -4.71 7.11 24.75
CA GLY A 71 -4.07 7.78 23.63
C GLY A 71 -4.90 8.90 23.03
N THR A 72 -4.21 9.87 22.43
CA THR A 72 -4.79 11.00 21.69
C THR A 72 -5.03 10.62 20.24
N LEU A 73 -6.17 11.05 19.68
CA LEU A 73 -6.43 10.94 18.24
C LEU A 73 -5.58 11.96 17.48
N LYS A 74 -4.85 11.48 16.49
CA LYS A 74 -4.09 12.29 15.52
C LYS A 74 -4.50 11.91 14.11
N GLY A 75 -4.61 12.90 13.23
CA GLY A 75 -4.95 12.72 11.83
C GLY A 75 -3.85 13.21 10.90
N ILE A 76 -3.64 12.53 9.78
CA ILE A 76 -2.70 12.95 8.75
C ILE A 76 -3.23 12.64 7.36
N VAL A 77 -3.01 13.56 6.43
CA VAL A 77 -3.24 13.36 5.00
C VAL A 77 -1.90 13.31 4.30
N GLU A 78 -1.61 12.20 3.66
CA GLU A 78 -0.49 12.01 2.75
C GLU A 78 -0.85 12.53 1.37
N LEU A 79 -0.01 13.38 0.80
CA LEU A 79 -0.05 13.82 -0.59
C LEU A 79 1.00 12.99 -1.35
N GLY A 80 0.60 11.81 -1.81
CA GLY A 80 1.48 10.84 -2.44
C GLY A 80 1.49 10.94 -3.97
N ALA A 81 2.45 10.25 -4.59
CA ALA A 81 2.57 10.18 -6.04
C ALA A 81 1.39 9.49 -6.74
N SER A 82 0.59 8.71 -6.03
CA SER A 82 -0.56 7.97 -6.58
C SER A 82 -1.90 8.48 -6.06
N GLY A 83 -1.93 9.50 -5.21
CA GLY A 83 -3.14 10.06 -4.65
C GLY A 83 -3.02 10.52 -3.20
N PHE A 84 -4.15 10.88 -2.63
CA PHE A 84 -4.25 11.21 -1.21
C PHE A 84 -4.56 9.94 -0.41
N ASN A 85 -3.84 9.78 0.69
CA ASN A 85 -4.18 8.79 1.71
C ASN A 85 -4.41 9.54 3.02
N SER A 86 -5.43 9.17 3.78
CA SER A 86 -5.65 9.75 5.09
C SER A 86 -5.70 8.69 6.17
N PHE A 87 -5.11 9.01 7.31
CA PHE A 87 -5.04 8.12 8.45
C PHE A 87 -5.45 8.84 9.72
N ILE A 88 -6.28 8.19 10.53
CA ILE A 88 -6.56 8.60 11.90
C ILE A 88 -6.01 7.52 12.80
N VAL A 89 -5.12 7.89 13.70
CA VAL A 89 -4.47 6.98 14.64
C VAL A 89 -4.67 7.45 16.07
N ARG A 90 -4.76 6.51 16.99
CA ARG A 90 -4.67 6.76 18.43
C ARG A 90 -3.25 6.50 18.88
N VAL A 91 -2.64 7.45 19.56
CA VAL A 91 -1.25 7.38 20.01
C VAL A 91 -1.20 7.70 21.51
N ASP A 92 -0.56 6.84 22.30
CA ASP A 92 -0.34 7.06 23.75
C ASP A 92 1.02 7.74 24.04
N ALA A 93 1.31 7.95 25.30
CA ALA A 93 2.56 8.59 25.77
C ALA A 93 3.80 7.75 25.45
N GLU A 94 3.69 6.44 25.46
CA GLU A 94 4.75 5.46 25.16
C GLU A 94 4.92 5.24 23.65
N LYS A 95 4.16 5.99 22.80
CA LYS A 95 4.12 5.87 21.34
C LYS A 95 3.60 4.51 20.86
N ASN A 96 2.86 3.77 21.70
CA ASN A 96 2.00 2.71 21.19
C ASN A 96 0.88 3.34 20.38
N TRP A 97 0.52 2.70 19.26
CA TRP A 97 -0.48 3.28 18.36
C TRP A 97 -1.40 2.22 17.78
N LYS A 98 -2.58 2.70 17.36
CA LYS A 98 -3.58 1.89 16.67
C LYS A 98 -4.17 2.71 15.53
N LEU A 99 -4.32 2.09 14.38
CA LEU A 99 -5.07 2.65 13.26
C LEU A 99 -6.57 2.61 13.60
N GLU A 100 -7.21 3.76 13.61
CA GLU A 100 -8.66 3.87 13.85
C GLU A 100 -9.42 4.01 12.52
N LYS A 101 -8.84 4.70 11.52
CA LYS A 101 -9.43 4.87 10.20
C LYS A 101 -8.35 5.10 9.16
N ALA A 102 -8.50 4.48 7.99
CA ALA A 102 -7.73 4.79 6.78
C ALA A 102 -8.68 5.01 5.60
N GLU A 103 -8.37 6.01 4.79
CA GLU A 103 -9.07 6.27 3.53
C GLU A 103 -8.04 6.47 2.43
N PHE A 104 -8.28 5.83 1.29
CA PHE A 104 -7.45 5.93 0.11
C PHE A 104 -8.26 6.64 -0.96
N GLY A 105 -7.88 7.87 -1.27
CA GLY A 105 -8.61 8.74 -2.19
C GLY A 105 -8.06 8.76 -3.60
N ALA A 106 -8.90 9.19 -4.55
CA ALA A 106 -8.45 9.51 -5.90
C ALA A 106 -7.48 10.68 -5.88
N SER A 107 -6.53 10.69 -6.83
CA SER A 107 -5.51 11.73 -6.92
C SER A 107 -6.06 13.00 -7.56
N LEU A 108 -6.36 14.00 -6.77
CA LEU A 108 -6.54 15.37 -7.27
C LEU A 108 -5.22 15.96 -7.83
N VAL A 109 -4.07 15.36 -7.46
CA VAL A 109 -2.73 15.82 -7.84
C VAL A 109 -2.40 15.50 -9.30
N TYR A 110 -2.92 14.39 -9.83
CA TYR A 110 -2.52 13.88 -11.16
C TYR A 110 -3.50 14.21 -12.28
N GLU A 111 -4.72 14.59 -11.96
CA GLU A 111 -5.74 14.81 -12.99
C GLU A 111 -5.64 16.18 -13.67
N ASN A 112 -4.62 16.99 -13.48
CA ASN A 112 -4.38 18.30 -14.12
C ASN A 112 -5.65 19.19 -14.34
N MET A 113 -6.78 18.76 -13.75
CA MET A 113 -8.10 19.33 -13.99
C MET A 113 -8.71 20.01 -12.76
N ALA A 114 -8.02 19.93 -11.62
CA ALA A 114 -8.53 20.53 -10.41
C ALA A 114 -8.28 22.04 -10.40
N THR A 115 -9.33 22.82 -10.36
CA THR A 115 -9.25 24.24 -10.04
C THR A 115 -8.84 24.43 -8.58
N GLU A 116 -8.37 25.64 -8.19
CA GLU A 116 -8.12 25.93 -6.78
C GLU A 116 -9.37 25.71 -5.89
N GLY A 117 -10.55 25.92 -6.46
CA GLY A 117 -11.83 25.67 -5.79
C GLY A 117 -12.04 24.20 -5.48
N ASP A 118 -11.76 23.31 -6.44
CA ASP A 118 -11.89 21.85 -6.28
C ASP A 118 -10.89 21.32 -5.25
N ILE A 119 -9.64 21.80 -5.30
CA ILE A 119 -8.61 21.44 -4.32
C ILE A 119 -9.04 21.85 -2.90
N ARG A 120 -9.54 23.08 -2.72
CA ARG A 120 -10.01 23.55 -1.42
C ARG A 120 -11.23 22.77 -0.92
N ALA A 121 -12.15 22.41 -1.82
CA ALA A 121 -13.32 21.61 -1.46
C ALA A 121 -12.92 20.21 -0.99
N GLY A 122 -12.05 19.51 -1.73
CA GLY A 122 -11.55 18.20 -1.36
C GLY A 122 -10.75 18.20 -0.05
N LEU A 123 -9.87 19.20 0.15
CA LEU A 123 -9.12 19.34 1.40
C LEU A 123 -10.04 19.60 2.62
N LYS A 124 -11.07 20.41 2.44
CA LYS A 124 -12.08 20.64 3.50
C LYS A 124 -12.83 19.35 3.85
N GLU A 125 -13.07 18.48 2.88
CA GLU A 125 -13.72 17.19 3.11
C GLU A 125 -12.86 16.27 4.00
N TYR A 126 -11.57 16.15 3.70
CA TYR A 126 -10.62 15.40 4.57
C TYR A 126 -10.57 15.98 5.97
N ILE A 127 -10.47 17.32 6.09
CA ILE A 127 -10.46 18.00 7.40
C ILE A 127 -11.75 17.73 8.16
N ARG A 128 -12.92 17.89 7.50
CA ARG A 128 -14.23 17.63 8.10
C ARG A 128 -14.31 16.18 8.58
N GLY A 129 -13.97 15.20 7.75
CA GLY A 129 -14.00 13.78 8.11
C GLY A 129 -13.16 13.46 9.34
N MET A 130 -12.01 14.13 9.51
CA MET A 130 -11.18 13.98 10.71
C MET A 130 -11.78 14.65 11.94
N LEU A 131 -12.33 15.86 11.79
CA LEU A 131 -13.01 16.59 12.88
C LEU A 131 -14.25 15.83 13.37
N ASP A 132 -15.07 15.33 12.45
CA ASP A 132 -16.29 14.55 12.74
C ASP A 132 -15.94 13.22 13.45
N PHE A 133 -14.75 12.65 13.16
CA PHE A 133 -14.24 11.49 13.88
C PHE A 133 -13.74 11.80 15.31
N GLY A 134 -13.55 13.08 15.62
CA GLY A 134 -13.10 13.55 16.95
C GLY A 134 -11.61 13.93 17.01
N VAL A 135 -10.92 14.06 15.88
CA VAL A 135 -9.55 14.58 15.86
C VAL A 135 -9.59 16.09 16.13
N SER A 136 -8.81 16.57 17.11
CA SER A 136 -8.67 17.98 17.37
C SER A 136 -8.03 18.71 16.18
N PRO A 137 -8.46 19.94 15.82
CA PRO A 137 -7.88 20.70 14.70
C PRO A 137 -6.34 20.81 14.74
N LYS A 138 -5.76 20.94 15.94
CA LYS A 138 -4.31 21.00 16.15
C LYS A 138 -3.58 19.68 15.93
N GLN A 139 -4.31 18.58 15.85
CA GLN A 139 -3.79 17.24 15.63
C GLN A 139 -4.03 16.75 14.20
N ILE A 140 -4.44 17.64 13.28
CA ILE A 140 -4.58 17.34 11.86
C ILE A 140 -3.34 17.85 11.12
N HIS A 141 -2.66 16.96 10.44
CA HIS A 141 -1.40 17.21 9.75
C HIS A 141 -1.51 16.87 8.26
N PHE A 142 -0.65 17.50 7.46
CA PHE A 142 -0.53 17.25 6.03
C PHE A 142 0.93 17.03 5.68
N MET A 143 1.19 16.05 4.79
CA MET A 143 2.54 15.69 4.39
C MET A 143 2.61 15.41 2.90
N VAL A 144 3.62 15.96 2.24
CA VAL A 144 3.96 15.64 0.85
C VAL A 144 5.04 14.57 0.86
N SER A 145 4.79 13.42 0.21
CA SER A 145 5.78 12.36 0.05
C SER A 145 6.92 12.82 -0.87
N SER A 146 8.10 12.25 -0.69
CA SER A 146 9.28 12.58 -1.49
C SER A 146 9.06 12.42 -2.99
N SER A 147 8.30 11.40 -3.39
CA SER A 147 7.99 11.11 -4.79
C SER A 147 6.92 12.03 -5.40
N ALA A 148 6.25 12.86 -4.59
CA ALA A 148 5.23 13.79 -5.06
C ALA A 148 5.70 15.26 -5.12
N ILE A 149 6.88 15.56 -4.59
CA ILE A 149 7.38 16.95 -4.43
C ILE A 149 7.37 17.71 -5.77
N GLU A 150 7.76 17.07 -6.85
CA GLU A 150 7.87 17.68 -8.17
C GLU A 150 6.53 17.83 -8.90
N SER A 151 5.42 17.33 -8.32
CA SER A 151 4.10 17.48 -8.93
C SER A 151 3.68 18.95 -9.00
N PRO A 152 3.25 19.46 -10.18
CA PRO A 152 2.81 20.85 -10.35
C PRO A 152 1.57 21.22 -9.49
N ALA A 153 0.84 20.23 -8.99
CA ALA A 153 -0.31 20.47 -8.10
C ALA A 153 0.12 20.75 -6.65
N VAL A 154 1.28 20.31 -6.21
CA VAL A 154 1.75 20.47 -4.82
C VAL A 154 1.82 21.94 -4.37
N PRO A 155 2.35 22.90 -5.14
CA PRO A 155 2.31 24.31 -4.76
C PRO A 155 0.90 24.85 -4.53
N LYS A 156 -0.06 24.47 -5.38
CA LYS A 156 -1.47 24.88 -5.26
C LYS A 156 -2.11 24.30 -4.01
N ILE A 157 -1.88 23.02 -3.74
CA ILE A 157 -2.38 22.33 -2.54
C ILE A 157 -1.80 22.98 -1.28
N ARG A 158 -0.51 23.26 -1.25
CA ARG A 158 0.14 23.97 -0.12
C ARG A 158 -0.47 25.36 0.11
N ALA A 159 -0.72 26.12 -0.95
CA ALA A 159 -1.37 27.42 -0.85
C ALA A 159 -2.81 27.27 -0.30
N GLY A 160 -3.58 26.32 -0.79
CA GLY A 160 -4.92 26.02 -0.31
C GLY A 160 -4.95 25.66 1.17
N LEU A 161 -4.07 24.76 1.62
CA LEU A 161 -3.96 24.36 3.03
C LEU A 161 -3.52 25.51 3.93
N LYS A 162 -2.53 26.29 3.48
CA LYS A 162 -2.08 27.51 4.19
C LYS A 162 -3.24 28.49 4.38
N SER A 163 -4.11 28.69 3.37
CA SER A 163 -5.29 29.55 3.48
C SER A 163 -6.35 29.04 4.45
N LEU A 164 -6.30 27.75 4.79
CA LEU A 164 -7.15 27.08 5.79
C LEU A 164 -6.48 27.02 7.18
N GLY A 165 -5.29 27.59 7.34
CA GLY A 165 -4.53 27.62 8.61
C GLY A 165 -3.68 26.38 8.88
N TYR A 166 -3.47 25.51 7.89
CA TYR A 166 -2.66 24.30 8.05
C TYR A 166 -1.26 24.44 7.47
N VAL A 167 -0.30 23.79 8.13
CA VAL A 167 1.09 23.65 7.65
C VAL A 167 1.21 22.32 6.90
N VAL A 168 1.90 22.37 5.75
CA VAL A 168 2.21 21.18 4.96
C VAL A 168 3.68 20.83 5.19
N ASN A 169 3.91 19.66 5.76
CA ASN A 169 5.25 19.11 5.92
C ASN A 169 5.71 18.48 4.58
N VAL A 170 6.96 18.71 4.24
CA VAL A 170 7.60 18.09 3.07
C VAL A 170 8.76 17.27 3.58
N VAL A 171 8.85 16.02 3.11
CA VAL A 171 9.89 15.09 3.52
C VAL A 171 10.74 14.66 2.32
N ASN A 172 12.04 14.50 2.54
CA ASN A 172 12.90 13.81 1.58
C ASN A 172 12.80 12.29 1.75
N ALA A 173 13.39 11.53 0.82
CA ALA A 173 13.30 10.07 0.82
C ALA A 173 13.91 9.43 2.09
N GLU A 174 15.00 9.98 2.62
CA GLU A 174 15.62 9.50 3.85
C GLU A 174 14.70 9.69 5.06
N GLN A 175 14.13 10.89 5.23
CA GLN A 175 13.16 11.17 6.30
C GLN A 175 11.92 10.29 6.19
N GLU A 176 11.42 10.07 4.97
CA GLU A 176 10.28 9.21 4.71
C GLU A 176 10.57 7.77 5.16
N GLY A 177 11.75 7.23 4.84
CA GLY A 177 12.16 5.90 5.29
C GLY A 177 12.38 5.81 6.81
N ILE A 178 12.89 6.87 7.45
CA ILE A 178 13.01 6.93 8.92
C ILE A 178 11.63 6.94 9.58
N TYR A 179 10.66 7.67 9.03
CA TYR A 179 9.29 7.62 9.52
C TYR A 179 8.62 6.27 9.24
N ALA A 180 8.86 5.68 8.07
CA ALA A 180 8.40 4.32 7.79
C ALA A 180 8.94 3.33 8.82
N LEU A 181 10.22 3.43 9.18
CA LEU A 181 10.83 2.60 10.23
C LEU A 181 10.11 2.76 11.58
N LYS A 182 9.83 3.98 12.00
CA LYS A 182 9.15 4.27 13.28
C LYS A 182 7.72 3.72 13.34
N ALA A 183 7.01 3.72 12.20
CA ALA A 183 5.64 3.20 12.15
C ALA A 183 5.60 1.68 12.08
N THR A 184 6.58 1.07 11.40
CA THR A 184 6.48 -0.32 10.95
C THR A 184 7.31 -1.29 11.80
N LEU A 185 8.45 -0.85 12.37
CA LEU A 185 9.32 -1.69 13.17
C LEU A 185 8.81 -1.80 14.61
N PRO A 186 8.29 -2.97 15.07
CA PRO A 186 7.90 -3.13 16.45
C PRO A 186 9.12 -3.15 17.36
N LYS A 187 9.02 -2.58 18.56
CA LYS A 187 10.10 -2.57 19.57
C LYS A 187 10.70 -3.97 19.85
N ALA A 188 9.87 -5.01 19.85
CA ALA A 188 10.30 -6.39 20.05
C ALA A 188 11.25 -6.92 18.95
N TYR A 189 11.32 -6.25 17.80
CA TYR A 189 12.12 -6.65 16.64
C TYR A 189 13.28 -5.70 16.33
N GLU A 190 13.51 -4.65 17.11
CA GLU A 190 14.55 -3.64 16.85
C GLU A 190 15.96 -4.22 16.70
N GLY A 191 16.26 -5.34 17.35
CA GLY A 191 17.56 -6.00 17.29
C GLY A 191 17.77 -6.95 16.11
N ASN A 192 16.69 -7.39 15.43
CA ASN A 192 16.77 -8.49 14.46
C ASN A 192 15.94 -8.29 13.19
N ALA A 193 15.33 -7.11 13.00
CA ALA A 193 14.53 -6.81 11.83
C ALA A 193 14.93 -5.51 11.13
N PHE A 194 14.54 -5.40 9.89
CA PHE A 194 14.57 -4.18 9.07
C PHE A 194 13.21 -3.97 8.43
N ILE A 195 12.99 -2.81 7.83
CA ILE A 195 11.77 -2.52 7.10
C ILE A 195 12.05 -2.18 5.64
N VAL A 196 11.04 -2.38 4.80
CA VAL A 196 11.04 -1.96 3.40
C VAL A 196 9.69 -1.33 3.06
N ASP A 197 9.75 -0.12 2.48
CA ASP A 197 8.59 0.54 1.89
C ASP A 197 8.76 0.54 0.36
N ILE A 198 8.02 -0.32 -0.35
CA ILE A 198 8.05 -0.36 -1.81
C ILE A 198 6.95 0.53 -2.38
N GLY A 199 7.30 1.80 -2.58
CA GLY A 199 6.45 2.78 -3.24
C GLY A 199 6.45 2.65 -4.76
N SER A 200 5.61 3.45 -5.43
CA SER A 200 5.59 3.53 -6.89
C SER A 200 6.83 4.23 -7.45
N GLY A 201 7.25 5.33 -6.84
CA GLY A 201 8.37 6.17 -7.31
C GLY A 201 9.74 5.73 -6.83
N ASN A 202 9.82 5.25 -5.59
CA ASN A 202 11.03 4.81 -4.92
C ASN A 202 10.72 3.73 -3.88
N THR A 203 11.76 3.00 -3.48
CA THR A 203 11.75 2.05 -2.37
C THR A 203 12.70 2.56 -1.28
N LYS A 204 12.32 2.46 -0.03
CA LYS A 204 13.17 2.75 1.12
C LYS A 204 13.45 1.47 1.88
N VAL A 205 14.72 1.22 2.15
CA VAL A 205 15.17 0.16 3.05
C VAL A 205 15.70 0.82 4.30
N ALA A 206 15.13 0.51 5.46
CA ALA A 206 15.50 1.18 6.70
C ALA A 206 15.70 0.21 7.87
N TRP A 207 16.62 0.57 8.78
CA TRP A 207 17.01 -0.25 9.92
C TRP A 207 17.57 0.60 11.06
N LEU A 208 17.81 0.00 12.22
CA LEU A 208 18.50 0.64 13.34
C LEU A 208 19.99 0.27 13.33
N ALA A 209 20.85 1.24 13.04
CA ALA A 209 22.30 1.08 13.13
C ALA A 209 22.78 1.54 14.53
N GLY A 210 23.01 0.59 15.44
CA GLY A 210 23.39 0.95 16.81
C GLY A 210 22.36 1.81 17.54
N GLY A 211 21.05 1.54 17.29
CA GLY A 211 19.94 2.32 17.84
C GLY A 211 19.60 3.60 17.07
N THR A 212 20.41 3.98 16.08
CA THR A 212 20.15 5.15 15.23
C THR A 212 19.44 4.74 13.95
N PRO A 213 18.28 5.34 13.60
CA PRO A 213 17.59 5.06 12.35
C PRO A 213 18.46 5.40 11.13
N LYS A 214 18.51 4.47 10.19
CA LYS A 214 19.10 4.66 8.85
C LYS A 214 18.09 4.29 7.80
N SER A 215 18.10 5.00 6.68
CA SER A 215 17.29 4.71 5.51
C SER A 215 18.08 4.96 4.23
N VAL A 216 17.95 4.07 3.26
CA VAL A 216 18.54 4.19 1.93
C VAL A 216 17.45 4.02 0.90
N GLU A 217 17.45 4.89 -0.09
CA GLU A 217 16.51 4.89 -1.22
C GLU A 217 17.04 4.08 -2.39
N THR A 218 16.12 3.46 -3.13
CA THR A 218 16.38 2.80 -4.40
C THR A 218 15.14 2.83 -5.30
N PHE A 219 15.12 2.11 -6.42
CA PHE A 219 14.04 2.09 -7.40
C PHE A 219 12.69 1.70 -6.81
N GLY A 220 11.62 2.40 -7.21
CA GLY A 220 10.23 2.03 -6.90
C GLY A 220 9.62 1.10 -7.95
N SER A 221 8.42 0.57 -7.66
CA SER A 221 7.73 -0.43 -8.50
C SER A 221 7.24 0.08 -9.87
N LYS A 222 7.47 1.34 -10.20
CA LYS A 222 7.23 1.91 -11.55
C LYS A 222 8.52 2.30 -12.28
N TYR A 223 9.65 1.71 -11.95
CA TYR A 223 10.96 1.99 -12.58
C TYR A 223 10.94 1.83 -14.11
N PHE A 224 10.15 0.91 -14.63
CA PHE A 224 9.97 0.68 -16.06
C PHE A 224 9.46 1.94 -16.81
N GLN A 225 8.72 2.82 -16.14
CA GLN A 225 8.29 4.10 -16.71
C GLN A 225 9.45 5.10 -16.91
N LYS A 226 10.57 4.86 -16.25
CA LYS A 226 11.81 5.63 -16.37
C LYS A 226 12.85 4.94 -17.25
N GLY A 227 12.49 3.82 -17.89
CA GLY A 227 13.36 3.08 -18.81
C GLY A 227 14.43 2.22 -18.12
N ALA A 228 14.36 2.02 -16.81
CA ALA A 228 15.28 1.12 -16.11
C ALA A 228 14.95 -0.35 -16.41
N SER A 229 15.98 -1.19 -16.56
CA SER A 229 15.81 -2.63 -16.78
C SER A 229 15.59 -3.36 -15.44
N ASP A 230 14.95 -4.54 -15.50
CA ASP A 230 14.79 -5.42 -14.32
C ASP A 230 16.16 -5.79 -13.72
N GLU A 231 17.16 -6.00 -14.57
CA GLU A 231 18.52 -6.39 -14.17
C GLU A 231 19.26 -5.27 -13.44
N ASP A 232 19.18 -4.04 -13.94
CA ASP A 232 19.77 -2.87 -13.27
C ASP A 232 19.12 -2.62 -11.91
N VAL A 233 17.80 -2.74 -11.85
CA VAL A 233 17.03 -2.59 -10.61
C VAL A 233 17.39 -3.67 -9.61
N TYR A 234 17.43 -4.93 -10.03
CA TYR A 234 17.85 -6.04 -9.17
C TYR A 234 19.25 -5.80 -8.58
N ARG A 235 20.21 -5.36 -9.40
CA ARG A 235 21.58 -5.08 -8.97
C ARG A 235 21.62 -3.95 -7.95
N GLU A 236 20.93 -2.85 -8.20
CA GLU A 236 20.93 -1.70 -7.29
C GLU A 236 20.21 -2.00 -5.98
N VAL A 237 19.04 -2.60 -6.03
CA VAL A 237 18.31 -3.03 -4.82
C VAL A 237 19.15 -4.00 -4.00
N SER A 238 19.87 -4.93 -4.64
CA SER A 238 20.80 -5.83 -3.96
C SER A 238 21.94 -5.07 -3.27
N SER A 239 22.47 -4.02 -3.89
CA SER A 239 23.51 -3.16 -3.30
C SER A 239 23.01 -2.43 -2.06
N VAL A 240 21.77 -1.92 -2.09
CA VAL A 240 21.13 -1.28 -0.94
C VAL A 240 20.84 -2.32 0.16
N ALA A 241 20.27 -3.46 -0.18
CA ALA A 241 19.96 -4.55 0.75
C ALA A 241 21.21 -5.10 1.48
N ALA A 242 22.37 -5.08 0.82
CA ALA A 242 23.64 -5.47 1.42
C ALA A 242 24.06 -4.63 2.62
N GLN A 243 23.56 -3.40 2.73
CA GLN A 243 23.90 -2.44 3.81
C GLN A 243 23.14 -2.75 5.11
N VAL A 244 22.05 -3.53 5.05
CA VAL A 244 21.35 -3.99 6.26
C VAL A 244 22.30 -4.89 7.07
N PRO A 245 22.51 -4.61 8.37
CA PRO A 245 23.38 -5.45 9.20
C PRO A 245 22.90 -6.91 9.25
N PRO A 246 23.80 -7.89 9.20
CA PRO A 246 23.41 -9.33 9.23
C PRO A 246 22.50 -9.68 10.43
N ALA A 247 22.75 -9.12 11.60
CA ALA A 247 21.94 -9.37 12.80
C ALA A 247 20.48 -8.93 12.65
N GLN A 248 20.17 -7.98 11.74
CA GLN A 248 18.83 -7.45 11.52
C GLN A 248 18.10 -8.08 10.34
N ARG A 249 18.61 -9.16 9.75
CA ARG A 249 18.02 -9.81 8.58
C ARG A 249 17.10 -10.98 8.90
N THR A 250 16.66 -11.14 10.15
CA THR A 250 15.79 -12.26 10.53
C THR A 250 14.34 -12.05 10.06
N VAL A 251 13.83 -10.81 10.16
CA VAL A 251 12.48 -10.45 9.72
C VAL A 251 12.54 -9.14 8.93
N CYS A 252 11.79 -9.08 7.84
CA CYS A 252 11.55 -7.87 7.09
C CYS A 252 10.09 -7.46 7.20
N PHE A 253 9.81 -6.32 7.80
CA PHE A 253 8.46 -5.75 7.75
C PHE A 253 8.33 -4.90 6.49
N MET A 254 7.24 -5.08 5.77
CA MET A 254 6.99 -4.42 4.49
C MET A 254 5.74 -3.57 4.51
N ILE A 255 5.82 -2.41 3.86
CA ILE A 255 4.70 -1.54 3.54
C ILE A 255 4.81 -1.08 2.07
N GLY A 256 3.84 -0.31 1.61
CA GLY A 256 3.82 0.22 0.25
C GLY A 256 2.96 -0.57 -0.71
N GLY A 257 2.77 -0.03 -1.92
CA GLY A 257 1.76 -0.52 -2.85
C GLY A 257 2.05 -1.90 -3.46
N ALA A 258 3.31 -2.25 -3.72
CA ALA A 258 3.64 -3.56 -4.28
C ALA A 258 3.46 -4.69 -3.25
N PRO A 259 3.98 -4.60 -2.01
CA PRO A 259 3.69 -5.58 -0.96
C PRO A 259 2.21 -5.67 -0.58
N PHE A 260 1.47 -4.54 -0.63
CA PHE A 260 0.02 -4.54 -0.45
C PHE A 260 -0.68 -5.41 -1.51
N ASP A 261 -0.31 -5.23 -2.78
CA ASP A 261 -0.89 -6.01 -3.89
C ASP A 261 -0.59 -7.53 -3.73
N MET A 262 0.56 -7.88 -3.18
CA MET A 262 0.95 -9.26 -2.88
C MET A 262 0.15 -9.81 -1.68
N ALA A 263 0.16 -9.11 -0.54
CA ALA A 263 -0.46 -9.54 0.70
C ALA A 263 -1.97 -9.76 0.56
N LYS A 264 -2.67 -8.87 -0.18
CA LYS A 264 -4.14 -8.97 -0.35
C LYS A 264 -4.60 -10.25 -1.03
N THR A 265 -3.74 -10.95 -1.76
CA THR A 265 -4.09 -12.21 -2.45
C THR A 265 -4.34 -13.36 -1.47
N HIS A 266 -3.86 -13.24 -0.23
CA HIS A 266 -3.96 -14.32 0.76
C HIS A 266 -4.11 -13.83 2.21
N ARG A 267 -4.53 -12.56 2.40
CA ARG A 267 -4.86 -12.02 3.74
C ARG A 267 -5.93 -12.88 4.42
N ASN A 268 -5.69 -13.22 5.68
CA ASN A 268 -6.66 -13.94 6.48
C ASN A 268 -7.45 -12.97 7.37
N GLY A 269 -8.70 -12.73 7.02
CA GLY A 269 -9.60 -11.87 7.81
C GLY A 269 -9.10 -10.42 7.92
N LYS A 270 -8.98 -9.92 9.15
CA LYS A 270 -8.56 -8.55 9.48
C LYS A 270 -7.22 -8.51 10.22
N GLU A 271 -6.37 -9.51 10.01
CA GLU A 271 -5.05 -9.52 10.63
C GLU A 271 -4.25 -8.27 10.25
N ARG A 272 -3.47 -7.75 11.21
CA ARG A 272 -2.57 -6.61 10.95
C ARG A 272 -1.32 -7.04 10.17
N TYR A 273 -0.86 -8.27 10.37
CA TYR A 273 0.37 -8.76 9.77
C TYR A 273 0.11 -9.97 8.90
N THR A 274 0.46 -9.90 7.62
CA THR A 274 0.39 -11.02 6.69
C THR A 274 1.80 -11.42 6.26
N ALA A 275 2.20 -12.67 6.56
CA ALA A 275 3.45 -13.22 6.06
C ALA A 275 3.37 -13.37 4.52
N LEU A 276 4.33 -12.81 3.80
CA LEU A 276 4.38 -12.88 2.35
C LEU A 276 4.91 -14.24 1.89
N LYS A 277 4.41 -14.70 0.76
CA LYS A 277 4.93 -15.87 0.04
C LYS A 277 6.24 -15.49 -0.66
N ALA A 278 6.92 -16.49 -1.24
CA ALA A 278 8.09 -16.22 -2.06
C ALA A 278 7.73 -15.34 -3.28
N PRO A 279 8.64 -14.47 -3.76
CA PRO A 279 8.34 -13.57 -4.88
C PRO A 279 7.81 -14.27 -6.14
N GLY A 280 8.28 -15.49 -6.41
CA GLY A 280 7.86 -16.32 -7.56
C GLY A 280 6.46 -16.91 -7.43
N ASP A 281 5.83 -16.87 -6.25
CA ASP A 281 4.48 -17.39 -6.02
C ASP A 281 3.37 -16.37 -6.35
N TYR A 282 3.76 -15.18 -6.79
CA TYR A 282 2.81 -14.13 -7.16
C TYR A 282 2.67 -13.99 -8.67
N ASP A 283 1.47 -13.63 -9.12
CA ASP A 283 1.23 -13.29 -10.52
C ASP A 283 2.06 -12.07 -10.94
N GLN A 284 2.87 -12.24 -11.98
CA GLN A 284 3.78 -11.22 -12.51
C GLN A 284 3.41 -10.80 -13.94
N THR A 285 2.19 -11.09 -14.38
CA THR A 285 1.71 -10.74 -15.73
C THR A 285 1.60 -9.24 -15.93
N ALA A 286 1.18 -8.49 -14.90
CA ALA A 286 1.16 -7.04 -14.93
C ALA A 286 2.56 -6.47 -14.67
N GLN A 287 2.97 -5.49 -15.49
CA GLN A 287 4.31 -4.89 -15.41
C GLN A 287 4.66 -4.34 -14.03
N LYS A 288 3.71 -3.70 -13.33
CA LYS A 288 3.89 -3.23 -11.96
C LYS A 288 4.09 -4.38 -10.97
N ALA A 289 3.36 -5.49 -11.15
CA ALA A 289 3.49 -6.67 -10.30
C ALA A 289 4.85 -7.32 -10.49
N LYS A 290 5.30 -7.50 -11.74
CA LYS A 290 6.64 -7.99 -12.08
C LYS A 290 7.73 -7.11 -11.46
N ALA A 291 7.61 -5.79 -11.60
CA ALA A 291 8.56 -4.84 -11.03
C ALA A 291 8.65 -4.94 -9.50
N GLY A 292 7.51 -5.05 -8.83
CA GLY A 292 7.45 -5.28 -7.38
C GLY A 292 8.10 -6.60 -6.96
N ALA A 293 7.86 -7.68 -7.72
CA ALA A 293 8.46 -8.99 -7.50
C ALA A 293 9.99 -8.96 -7.71
N THR A 294 10.48 -8.25 -8.72
CA THR A 294 11.94 -8.07 -8.97
C THR A 294 12.62 -7.40 -7.77
N ILE A 295 12.03 -6.31 -7.25
CA ILE A 295 12.55 -5.62 -6.05
C ILE A 295 12.55 -6.57 -4.85
N TYR A 296 11.44 -7.27 -4.63
CA TYR A 296 11.30 -8.21 -3.52
C TYR A 296 12.31 -9.38 -3.63
N GLN A 297 12.51 -9.92 -4.83
CA GLN A 297 13.48 -10.98 -5.07
C GLN A 297 14.91 -10.52 -4.74
N ALA A 298 15.31 -9.33 -5.19
CA ALA A 298 16.62 -8.76 -4.90
C ALA A 298 16.87 -8.60 -3.38
N LEU A 299 15.84 -8.10 -2.65
CA LEU A 299 15.89 -7.98 -1.18
C LEU A 299 16.07 -9.35 -0.53
N LYS A 300 15.26 -10.34 -0.91
CA LYS A 300 15.30 -11.70 -0.36
C LYS A 300 16.65 -12.35 -0.58
N ASP A 301 17.13 -12.38 -1.80
CA ASP A 301 18.38 -13.06 -2.18
C ASP A 301 19.57 -12.42 -1.48
N LYS A 302 19.60 -11.10 -1.40
CA LYS A 302 20.76 -10.39 -0.85
C LYS A 302 20.80 -10.38 0.67
N THR A 303 19.66 -10.31 1.33
CA THR A 303 19.62 -10.34 2.79
C THR A 303 19.65 -11.75 3.35
N GLY A 304 19.20 -12.75 2.59
CA GLY A 304 18.94 -14.10 3.09
C GLY A 304 17.78 -14.15 4.10
N CYS A 305 16.96 -13.12 4.16
CA CYS A 305 15.79 -13.07 5.02
C CYS A 305 14.71 -14.01 4.48
N ASP A 306 14.18 -14.88 5.34
CA ASP A 306 13.13 -15.82 4.97
C ASP A 306 11.73 -15.39 5.41
N THR A 307 11.65 -14.41 6.33
CA THR A 307 10.38 -13.94 6.90
C THR A 307 10.10 -12.50 6.49
N PHE A 308 9.24 -12.34 5.50
CA PHE A 308 8.74 -11.05 5.05
C PHE A 308 7.29 -10.90 5.48
N VAL A 309 6.95 -9.77 6.10
CA VAL A 309 5.64 -9.54 6.73
C VAL A 309 5.09 -8.21 6.29
N PHE A 310 3.91 -8.21 5.68
CA PHE A 310 3.21 -6.96 5.34
C PHE A 310 2.42 -6.45 6.54
N ASP A 311 2.62 -5.16 6.90
CA ASP A 311 1.83 -4.46 7.93
C ASP A 311 0.70 -3.67 7.27
N TRP A 312 -0.55 -4.07 7.54
CA TRP A 312 -1.75 -3.45 6.95
C TRP A 312 -2.07 -2.08 7.51
N ASP A 313 -1.59 -1.77 8.70
CA ASP A 313 -1.93 -0.54 9.41
C ASP A 313 -0.87 0.53 9.24
N ALA A 314 0.38 0.15 8.94
CA ALA A 314 1.49 1.09 8.93
C ALA A 314 1.59 1.89 7.61
N ASN A 315 1.94 3.15 7.78
CA ASN A 315 2.33 4.07 6.72
C ASN A 315 3.40 5.04 7.27
N PHE A 316 4.31 5.53 6.45
CA PHE A 316 5.38 6.44 6.91
C PHE A 316 4.84 7.71 7.59
N THR A 317 3.69 8.20 7.17
CA THR A 317 3.08 9.40 7.79
C THR A 317 2.66 9.16 9.23
N ILE A 318 2.31 7.91 9.59
CA ILE A 318 2.07 7.54 10.99
C ILE A 318 3.35 7.70 11.81
N GLY A 319 4.51 7.31 11.26
CA GLY A 319 5.80 7.51 11.93
C GLY A 319 6.13 8.98 12.20
N PHE A 320 5.70 9.90 11.32
CA PHE A 320 5.75 11.33 11.61
C PHE A 320 4.86 11.67 12.82
N LEU A 321 3.61 11.20 12.88
CA LEU A 321 2.73 11.44 14.02
C LEU A 321 3.28 10.87 15.34
N LEU A 322 4.07 9.80 15.28
CA LEU A 322 4.78 9.25 16.43
C LEU A 322 5.99 10.10 16.87
N SER A 323 6.47 10.99 16.00
CA SER A 323 7.63 11.82 16.24
C SER A 323 7.31 13.18 16.86
N ILE A 324 6.03 13.55 16.87
CA ILE A 324 5.51 14.82 17.40
C ILE A 324 4.64 14.62 18.64
#